data_b6ed082b23a8b70f91885920ba155ae0
#
_entry.id   b6ed082b23a8b70f91885920ba155ae0
#
_cell.length_a   1.000
_cell.length_b   1.000
_cell.length_c   1.000
_cell.angle_alpha   90.00
_cell.angle_beta   90.00
_cell.angle_gamma   90.00
#
_symmetry.space_group_name_H-M   'P 1'
#
loop_
_entity.id
_entity.type
_entity.pdbx_description
1 polymer ?
#
loop_
_entity_poly.entity_id
_entity_poly.type
_entity_poly.pdbx_seq_one_letter_code
_entity_poly.pdbx_strand_id
1 'polypeptide(L)'
;MFFKIALLSILEDVSSSKKDGNGLRYPKNKIPKLVKETYLNKLQKMINDIKIREKNKVKYILINDDSTKLKELLIKDKQLNKFKNKVDFSVFSPPYLNCFDYTEVYKVELWMGDFVKDYQDMKELRNKTLCSHLNNLRKRDIFYKNHLVEDYIKLIENQELWDDRIPLMIRAYFEDMYKVLRGVYEMLKNNSYCVIVIGNSSYGNIPLPTDLILADISKEIGFKEIKIEVSRILGTSSQQTNNIINKDLLRESLVIIKK
;
A
#
# COMPACT_ATOMS: atom_id res chain seq x y z
N MET A 1 0.57 2.27 -24.38
CA MET A 1 0.07 2.19 -22.98
C MET A 1 -1.43 1.88 -22.90
N PHE A 2 -2.34 2.63 -23.55
CA PHE A 2 -3.81 2.46 -23.48
C PHE A 2 -4.30 1.02 -23.72
N PHE A 3 -3.95 0.43 -24.85
CA PHE A 3 -4.32 -0.95 -25.20
C PHE A 3 -3.75 -1.98 -24.22
N LYS A 4 -2.54 -1.78 -23.73
CA LYS A 4 -1.89 -2.67 -22.74
C LYS A 4 -2.67 -2.65 -21.42
N ILE A 5 -3.06 -1.47 -20.92
CA ILE A 5 -3.86 -1.35 -19.69
C ILE A 5 -5.23 -2.06 -19.87
N ALA A 6 -5.88 -1.91 -21.03
CA ALA A 6 -7.14 -2.61 -21.32
C ALA A 6 -6.95 -4.14 -21.25
N LEU A 7 -5.87 -4.68 -21.84
CA LEU A 7 -5.56 -6.10 -21.79
C LEU A 7 -5.31 -6.58 -20.36
N LEU A 8 -4.45 -5.90 -19.61
CA LEU A 8 -4.12 -6.27 -18.23
C LEU A 8 -5.35 -6.25 -17.32
N SER A 9 -6.28 -5.33 -17.55
CA SER A 9 -7.49 -5.19 -16.71
C SER A 9 -8.53 -6.30 -16.90
N ILE A 10 -8.43 -7.13 -17.92
CA ILE A 10 -9.37 -8.24 -18.18
C ILE A 10 -8.79 -9.61 -17.86
N LEU A 11 -7.51 -9.71 -17.50
CA LEU A 11 -6.82 -11.00 -17.36
C LEU A 11 -7.53 -11.95 -16.38
N GLU A 12 -8.02 -11.44 -15.26
CA GLU A 12 -8.79 -12.27 -14.34
C GLU A 12 -10.11 -12.76 -14.95
N ASP A 13 -10.83 -11.93 -15.66
CA ASP A 13 -12.11 -12.27 -16.30
C ASP A 13 -11.98 -13.36 -17.35
N VAL A 14 -10.88 -13.35 -18.12
CA VAL A 14 -10.65 -14.27 -19.24
C VAL A 14 -9.80 -15.49 -18.87
N SER A 15 -9.38 -15.61 -17.64
CA SER A 15 -8.62 -16.76 -17.13
C SER A 15 -9.51 -17.70 -16.30
N SER A 16 -9.05 -18.93 -16.10
CA SER A 16 -9.67 -19.87 -15.15
C SER A 16 -9.27 -19.60 -13.69
N SER A 17 -8.31 -18.71 -13.47
CA SER A 17 -7.86 -18.33 -12.13
C SER A 17 -8.62 -17.12 -11.57
N LYS A 18 -8.62 -17.00 -10.24
CA LYS A 18 -9.14 -15.85 -9.49
C LYS A 18 -8.12 -15.46 -8.43
N LYS A 19 -7.96 -14.15 -8.21
CA LYS A 19 -7.17 -13.65 -7.08
C LYS A 19 -7.86 -14.01 -5.77
N ASP A 20 -7.11 -14.59 -4.83
CA ASP A 20 -7.63 -15.02 -3.54
C ASP A 20 -6.55 -14.90 -2.47
N GLY A 21 -6.70 -13.91 -1.58
CA GLY A 21 -5.65 -13.59 -0.60
C GLY A 21 -4.31 -13.28 -1.28
N ASN A 22 -3.25 -13.94 -0.85
CA ASN A 22 -1.88 -13.76 -1.36
C ASN A 22 -1.55 -14.58 -2.61
N GLY A 23 -2.54 -15.07 -3.36
CA GLY A 23 -2.24 -15.92 -4.48
C GLY A 23 -3.33 -16.00 -5.55
N LEU A 24 -3.22 -17.02 -6.36
CA LEU A 24 -4.20 -17.37 -7.37
C LEU A 24 -4.89 -18.68 -6.99
N ARG A 25 -6.21 -18.70 -7.05
CA ARG A 25 -7.02 -19.89 -6.89
C ARG A 25 -7.65 -20.28 -8.22
N TYR A 26 -7.88 -21.57 -8.44
CA TYR A 26 -8.58 -22.13 -9.60
C TYR A 26 -9.94 -22.69 -9.18
N PRO A 27 -10.99 -21.85 -9.14
CA PRO A 27 -12.34 -22.30 -8.76
C PRO A 27 -12.88 -23.27 -9.80
N LYS A 28 -13.38 -24.44 -9.36
CA LYS A 28 -13.88 -25.48 -10.28
C LYS A 28 -15.00 -25.00 -11.22
N ASN A 29 -15.79 -24.02 -10.79
CA ASN A 29 -16.98 -23.55 -11.51
C ASN A 29 -16.74 -22.21 -12.22
N LYS A 30 -15.51 -21.70 -12.30
CA LYS A 30 -15.25 -20.45 -13.02
C LYS A 30 -15.15 -20.73 -14.53
N ILE A 31 -16.05 -20.13 -15.28
CA ILE A 31 -16.03 -20.15 -16.75
C ILE A 31 -15.36 -18.86 -17.23
N PRO A 32 -14.19 -18.93 -17.90
CA PRO A 32 -13.54 -17.76 -18.47
C PRO A 32 -14.43 -17.09 -19.54
N LYS A 33 -14.45 -15.77 -19.55
CA LYS A 33 -15.12 -15.01 -20.61
C LYS A 33 -14.33 -15.08 -21.92
N LEU A 34 -14.99 -14.83 -23.06
CA LEU A 34 -14.35 -14.75 -24.36
C LEU A 34 -13.39 -13.55 -24.42
N VAL A 35 -12.11 -13.82 -24.70
CA VAL A 35 -11.03 -12.79 -24.69
C VAL A 35 -11.37 -11.62 -25.60
N LYS A 36 -11.68 -11.88 -26.86
CA LYS A 36 -11.94 -10.84 -27.87
C LYS A 36 -13.09 -9.90 -27.48
N GLU A 37 -14.20 -10.49 -27.07
CA GLU A 37 -15.40 -9.73 -26.68
C GLU A 37 -15.13 -8.90 -25.41
N THR A 38 -14.56 -9.50 -24.40
CA THR A 38 -14.24 -8.84 -23.13
C THR A 38 -13.26 -7.67 -23.35
N TYR A 39 -12.26 -7.88 -24.21
CA TYR A 39 -11.29 -6.86 -24.55
C TYR A 39 -11.91 -5.68 -25.31
N LEU A 40 -12.72 -5.94 -26.33
CA LEU A 40 -13.41 -4.90 -27.10
C LEU A 40 -14.37 -4.10 -26.21
N ASN A 41 -15.13 -4.76 -25.34
CA ASN A 41 -16.00 -4.12 -24.37
C ASN A 41 -15.24 -3.22 -23.40
N LYS A 42 -14.06 -3.68 -22.95
CA LYS A 42 -13.18 -2.85 -22.08
C LYS A 42 -12.65 -1.63 -22.81
N LEU A 43 -12.20 -1.79 -24.05
CA LEU A 43 -11.75 -0.67 -24.89
C LEU A 43 -12.87 0.35 -25.09
N GLN A 44 -14.08 -0.11 -25.42
CA GLN A 44 -15.23 0.78 -25.61
C GLN A 44 -15.55 1.60 -24.36
N LYS A 45 -15.53 0.98 -23.17
CA LYS A 45 -15.69 1.67 -21.88
C LYS A 45 -14.62 2.74 -21.71
N MET A 46 -13.34 2.38 -21.87
CA MET A 46 -12.21 3.32 -21.71
C MET A 46 -12.28 4.47 -22.72
N ILE A 47 -12.72 4.22 -23.96
CA ILE A 47 -12.92 5.27 -24.98
C ILE A 47 -14.04 6.23 -24.56
N ASN A 48 -15.15 5.69 -24.05
CA ASN A 48 -16.27 6.52 -23.57
C ASN A 48 -15.83 7.39 -22.38
N ASP A 49 -15.07 6.86 -21.42
CA ASP A 49 -14.54 7.62 -20.30
C ASP A 49 -13.67 8.81 -20.77
N ILE A 50 -12.82 8.58 -21.79
CA ILE A 50 -12.00 9.64 -22.37
C ILE A 50 -12.85 10.71 -23.08
N LYS A 51 -13.94 10.30 -23.77
CA LYS A 51 -14.83 11.25 -24.48
C LYS A 51 -15.59 12.15 -23.52
N ILE A 52 -16.01 11.63 -22.37
CA ILE A 52 -16.76 12.37 -21.34
C ILE A 52 -15.83 13.29 -20.55
N ARG A 53 -14.53 12.94 -20.46
CA ARG A 53 -13.58 13.71 -19.69
C ARG A 53 -13.42 15.12 -20.26
N GLU A 54 -13.67 16.14 -19.43
CA GLU A 54 -13.33 17.52 -19.77
C GLU A 54 -11.84 17.64 -20.09
N LYS A 55 -11.51 18.34 -21.17
CA LYS A 55 -10.12 18.58 -21.59
C LYS A 55 -9.45 19.62 -20.69
N ASN A 56 -9.41 19.36 -19.39
CA ASN A 56 -8.66 20.19 -18.47
C ASN A 56 -7.16 20.01 -18.74
N LYS A 57 -6.46 21.10 -19.04
CA LYS A 57 -5.00 21.12 -19.21
C LYS A 57 -4.30 21.00 -17.85
N VAL A 58 -4.44 19.85 -17.21
CA VAL A 58 -3.74 19.57 -15.95
C VAL A 58 -2.29 19.23 -16.28
N LYS A 59 -1.37 19.95 -15.65
CA LYS A 59 0.06 19.57 -15.67
C LYS A 59 0.27 18.46 -14.64
N TYR A 60 0.93 17.38 -15.04
CA TYR A 60 1.27 16.27 -14.14
C TYR A 60 2.75 15.91 -14.29
N ILE A 61 3.29 15.33 -13.23
CA ILE A 61 4.63 14.76 -13.22
C ILE A 61 4.50 13.35 -12.67
N LEU A 62 5.05 12.39 -13.40
CA LEU A 62 5.14 11.00 -12.99
C LEU A 62 6.56 10.72 -12.49
N ILE A 63 6.66 10.24 -11.26
CA ILE A 63 7.91 9.86 -10.64
C ILE A 63 7.84 8.35 -10.39
N ASN A 64 8.75 7.60 -11.00
CA ASN A 64 8.90 6.16 -10.76
C ASN A 64 10.15 5.94 -9.93
N ASP A 65 10.00 6.03 -8.60
CA ASP A 65 11.09 5.84 -7.65
C ASP A 65 10.55 5.30 -6.31
N ASP A 66 11.43 5.04 -5.38
CA ASP A 66 11.16 4.57 -4.03
C ASP A 66 10.62 5.72 -3.16
N SER A 67 9.36 5.60 -2.73
CA SER A 67 8.70 6.63 -1.90
C SER A 67 9.38 6.86 -0.55
N THR A 68 10.13 5.89 -0.03
CA THR A 68 10.91 6.06 1.22
C THR A 68 12.07 7.06 1.05
N LYS A 69 12.50 7.29 -0.20
CA LYS A 69 13.56 8.25 -0.57
C LYS A 69 13.04 9.63 -0.95
N LEU A 70 11.74 9.87 -0.83
CA LEU A 70 11.11 11.12 -1.28
C LEU A 70 11.81 12.37 -0.72
N LYS A 71 12.18 12.37 0.56
CA LYS A 71 12.93 13.48 1.17
C LYS A 71 14.29 13.72 0.49
N GLU A 72 15.01 12.66 0.16
CA GLU A 72 16.31 12.74 -0.53
C GLU A 72 16.14 13.22 -1.97
N LEU A 73 15.12 12.72 -2.68
CA LEU A 73 14.80 13.11 -4.04
C LEU A 73 14.46 14.59 -4.12
N LEU A 74 13.73 15.14 -3.15
CA LEU A 74 13.45 16.59 -3.07
C LEU A 74 14.71 17.44 -2.91
N ILE A 75 15.81 16.89 -2.41
CA ILE A 75 17.08 17.60 -2.27
C ILE A 75 17.93 17.43 -3.53
N LYS A 76 18.01 16.22 -4.09
CA LYS A 76 18.95 15.86 -5.16
C LYS A 76 18.42 16.19 -6.56
N ASP A 77 17.11 16.07 -6.78
CA ASP A 77 16.48 16.27 -8.08
C ASP A 77 15.97 17.72 -8.22
N LYS A 78 16.57 18.47 -9.16
CA LYS A 78 16.17 19.86 -9.46
C LYS A 78 14.70 20.00 -9.89
N GLN A 79 14.12 18.99 -10.54
CA GLN A 79 12.73 19.02 -10.95
C GLN A 79 11.79 18.83 -9.75
N LEU A 80 12.19 18.04 -8.75
CA LEU A 80 11.41 17.77 -7.56
C LEU A 80 11.60 18.81 -6.47
N ASN A 81 12.78 19.42 -6.37
CA ASN A 81 13.09 20.44 -5.38
C ASN A 81 12.09 21.62 -5.41
N LYS A 82 11.57 21.96 -6.60
CA LYS A 82 10.53 23.00 -6.76
C LYS A 82 9.22 22.71 -6.02
N PHE A 83 8.97 21.47 -5.61
CA PHE A 83 7.77 21.08 -4.85
C PHE A 83 7.98 21.17 -3.33
N LYS A 84 9.17 21.42 -2.85
CA LYS A 84 9.42 21.58 -1.42
C LYS A 84 8.61 22.75 -0.87
N ASN A 85 7.78 22.49 0.14
CA ASN A 85 6.82 23.45 0.72
C ASN A 85 5.86 24.09 -0.33
N LYS A 86 5.46 23.36 -1.37
CA LYS A 86 4.61 23.89 -2.45
C LYS A 86 3.35 23.06 -2.71
N VAL A 87 3.24 21.89 -2.12
CA VAL A 87 2.10 20.98 -2.33
C VAL A 87 0.96 21.38 -1.39
N ASP A 88 -0.23 21.58 -1.96
CA ASP A 88 -1.42 21.99 -1.21
C ASP A 88 -2.14 20.82 -0.55
N PHE A 89 -1.99 19.60 -1.09
CA PHE A 89 -2.69 18.43 -0.60
C PHE A 89 -1.96 17.14 -1.00
N SER A 90 -1.91 16.18 -0.10
CA SER A 90 -1.41 14.83 -0.36
C SER A 90 -2.46 13.79 0.00
N VAL A 91 -2.65 12.78 -0.84
CA VAL A 91 -3.52 11.64 -0.55
C VAL A 91 -2.90 10.36 -1.10
N PHE A 92 -2.85 9.32 -0.28
CA PHE A 92 -2.37 8.01 -0.69
C PHE A 92 -2.87 6.89 0.23
N SER A 93 -2.83 5.68 -0.30
CA SER A 93 -3.06 4.45 0.45
C SER A 93 -1.80 3.59 0.32
N PRO A 94 -0.99 3.46 1.38
CA PRO A 94 0.19 2.60 1.35
C PRO A 94 -0.24 1.12 1.36
N PRO A 95 0.67 0.17 1.06
CA PRO A 95 0.43 -1.23 1.35
C PRO A 95 0.06 -1.41 2.82
N TYR A 96 -1.01 -2.18 3.10
CA TYR A 96 -1.43 -2.44 4.47
C TYR A 96 -0.48 -3.43 5.13
N LEU A 97 -0.25 -3.28 6.42
CA LEU A 97 0.57 -4.20 7.22
C LEU A 97 -0.24 -5.46 7.56
N ASN A 98 -0.56 -6.27 6.55
CA ASN A 98 -1.39 -7.46 6.64
C ASN A 98 -0.77 -8.67 5.93
N CYS A 99 0.54 -8.66 5.70
CA CYS A 99 1.28 -9.69 4.98
C CYS A 99 0.81 -9.94 3.54
N PHE A 100 0.18 -8.95 2.90
CA PHE A 100 -0.30 -9.06 1.53
C PHE A 100 0.83 -8.76 0.54
N ASP A 101 1.25 -9.79 -0.21
CA ASP A 101 2.29 -9.65 -1.23
C ASP A 101 1.67 -9.28 -2.58
N TYR A 102 1.66 -8.00 -2.90
CA TYR A 102 1.12 -7.48 -4.16
C TYR A 102 1.83 -8.07 -5.39
N THR A 103 3.11 -8.44 -5.28
CA THR A 103 3.85 -9.03 -6.41
C THR A 103 3.35 -10.43 -6.74
N GLU A 104 2.91 -11.21 -5.74
CA GLU A 104 2.30 -12.52 -5.96
C GLU A 104 0.88 -12.41 -6.52
N VAL A 105 0.08 -11.49 -6.00
CA VAL A 105 -1.31 -11.31 -6.43
C VAL A 105 -1.40 -10.81 -7.87
N TYR A 106 -0.50 -9.90 -8.25
CA TYR A 106 -0.47 -9.30 -9.59
C TYR A 106 0.59 -9.91 -10.51
N LYS A 107 1.10 -11.11 -10.19
CA LYS A 107 2.17 -11.74 -10.99
C LYS A 107 1.79 -11.97 -12.46
N VAL A 108 0.53 -12.29 -12.74
CA VAL A 108 0.06 -12.48 -14.12
C VAL A 108 0.10 -11.17 -14.90
N GLU A 109 -0.39 -10.09 -14.30
CA GLU A 109 -0.32 -8.74 -14.89
C GLU A 109 1.12 -8.26 -15.07
N LEU A 110 1.99 -8.56 -14.11
CA LEU A 110 3.41 -8.20 -14.19
C LEU A 110 4.11 -8.91 -15.36
N TRP A 111 3.86 -10.21 -15.55
CA TRP A 111 4.40 -10.98 -16.67
C TRP A 111 3.79 -10.56 -18.01
N MET A 112 2.47 -10.55 -18.12
CA MET A 112 1.76 -10.19 -19.35
C MET A 112 2.00 -8.73 -19.76
N GLY A 113 2.32 -7.90 -18.79
CA GLY A 113 2.65 -6.50 -18.97
C GLY A 113 4.11 -6.21 -19.32
N ASP A 114 5.00 -7.23 -19.44
CA ASP A 114 6.44 -7.09 -19.63
C ASP A 114 7.13 -6.21 -18.55
N PHE A 115 6.54 -6.16 -17.34
CA PHE A 115 7.16 -5.48 -16.20
C PHE A 115 8.24 -6.32 -15.53
N VAL A 116 8.17 -7.63 -15.71
CA VAL A 116 9.15 -8.63 -15.27
C VAL A 116 9.32 -9.66 -16.38
N LYS A 117 10.55 -10.14 -16.57
CA LYS A 117 10.91 -11.12 -17.61
C LYS A 117 11.18 -12.50 -17.04
N ASP A 118 11.64 -12.54 -15.80
CA ASP A 118 11.97 -13.77 -15.10
C ASP A 118 11.71 -13.66 -13.59
N TYR A 119 11.99 -14.73 -12.87
CA TYR A 119 11.79 -14.76 -11.42
C TYR A 119 12.75 -13.83 -10.66
N GLN A 120 13.92 -13.56 -11.21
CA GLN A 120 14.88 -12.62 -10.60
C GLN A 120 14.36 -11.19 -10.65
N ASP A 121 13.79 -10.76 -11.79
CA ASP A 121 13.13 -9.45 -11.92
C ASP A 121 11.99 -9.32 -10.91
N MET A 122 11.18 -10.38 -10.73
CA MET A 122 10.10 -10.42 -9.74
C MET A 122 10.63 -10.22 -8.32
N LYS A 123 11.73 -10.88 -7.97
CA LYS A 123 12.38 -10.76 -6.68
C LYS A 123 12.94 -9.35 -6.45
N GLU A 124 13.54 -8.77 -7.47
CA GLU A 124 14.06 -7.40 -7.43
C GLU A 124 12.92 -6.37 -7.26
N LEU A 125 11.81 -6.55 -7.99
CA LEU A 125 10.62 -5.71 -7.84
C LEU A 125 10.07 -5.81 -6.42
N ARG A 126 9.90 -7.02 -5.89
CA ARG A 126 9.46 -7.26 -4.51
C ARG A 126 10.36 -6.56 -3.51
N ASN A 127 11.66 -6.62 -3.72
CA ASN A 127 12.63 -5.96 -2.88
C ASN A 127 12.55 -4.41 -2.88
N LYS A 128 11.88 -3.80 -3.83
CA LYS A 128 11.65 -2.34 -3.91
C LYS A 128 10.33 -1.90 -3.27
N THR A 129 9.47 -2.84 -2.85
CA THR A 129 8.20 -2.50 -2.19
C THR A 129 8.41 -2.14 -0.72
N LEU A 130 7.44 -1.45 -0.10
CA LEU A 130 7.40 -1.26 1.35
C LEU A 130 7.36 -2.60 2.08
N CYS A 131 7.95 -2.69 3.26
CA CYS A 131 8.05 -3.92 4.04
C CYS A 131 6.72 -4.28 4.74
N SER A 132 5.68 -4.57 3.95
CA SER A 132 4.34 -4.94 4.44
C SER A 132 4.08 -6.46 4.52
N HIS A 133 5.06 -7.27 4.12
CA HIS A 133 4.99 -8.74 4.11
C HIS A 133 6.36 -9.38 4.29
N LEU A 134 6.38 -10.65 4.71
CA LEU A 134 7.63 -11.35 5.08
C LEU A 134 8.56 -11.63 3.89
N ASN A 135 8.03 -11.79 2.68
CA ASN A 135 8.84 -12.04 1.48
C ASN A 135 9.73 -10.85 1.07
N ASN A 136 9.42 -9.65 1.58
CA ASN A 136 10.22 -8.44 1.38
C ASN A 136 11.11 -8.11 2.58
N LEU A 137 11.10 -8.93 3.60
CA LEU A 137 11.90 -8.69 4.79
C LEU A 137 13.39 -8.91 4.48
N ARG A 138 14.12 -7.82 4.30
CA ARG A 138 15.57 -7.83 4.09
C ARG A 138 16.30 -7.80 5.42
N LYS A 139 17.54 -8.31 5.43
CA LYS A 139 18.47 -7.98 6.50
C LYS A 139 18.77 -6.49 6.41
N ARG A 140 18.26 -5.73 7.36
CA ARG A 140 18.52 -4.28 7.48
C ARG A 140 18.54 -3.89 8.94
N ASP A 141 19.32 -2.90 9.24
CA ASP A 141 19.28 -2.28 10.56
C ASP A 141 18.05 -1.37 10.65
N ILE A 142 17.36 -1.44 11.77
CA ILE A 142 16.21 -0.57 12.07
C ILE A 142 16.72 0.59 12.94
N PHE A 143 16.69 1.78 12.37
CA PHE A 143 17.17 2.99 13.03
C PHE A 143 16.06 3.80 13.69
N TYR A 144 14.85 3.74 13.12
CA TYR A 144 13.70 4.43 13.69
C TYR A 144 12.98 3.53 14.69
N LYS A 145 12.73 4.07 15.88
CA LYS A 145 11.98 3.41 16.94
C LYS A 145 10.86 4.32 17.42
N ASN A 146 9.66 3.80 17.46
CA ASN A 146 8.49 4.46 18.02
C ASN A 146 7.99 3.65 19.21
N HIS A 147 7.64 4.31 20.31
CA HIS A 147 7.27 3.66 21.57
C HIS A 147 6.02 2.79 21.43
N LEU A 148 4.98 3.27 20.72
CA LEU A 148 3.76 2.48 20.49
C LEU A 148 4.05 1.20 19.69
N VAL A 149 4.90 1.29 18.66
CA VAL A 149 5.33 0.12 17.89
C VAL A 149 5.97 -0.92 18.79
N GLU A 150 6.90 -0.52 19.65
CA GLU A 150 7.60 -1.44 20.53
C GLU A 150 6.67 -2.04 21.59
N ASP A 151 5.71 -1.28 22.10
CA ASP A 151 4.75 -1.79 23.08
C ASP A 151 3.80 -2.82 22.46
N TYR A 152 3.28 -2.57 21.25
CA TYR A 152 2.48 -3.58 20.53
C TYR A 152 3.31 -4.81 20.15
N ILE A 153 4.57 -4.64 19.77
CA ILE A 153 5.46 -5.78 19.47
C ILE A 153 5.65 -6.66 20.70
N LYS A 154 5.88 -6.10 21.88
CA LYS A 154 5.98 -6.89 23.13
C LYS A 154 4.71 -7.71 23.39
N LEU A 155 3.53 -7.13 23.14
CA LEU A 155 2.25 -7.86 23.29
C LEU A 155 2.15 -9.01 22.28
N ILE A 156 2.58 -8.77 21.04
CA ILE A 156 2.53 -9.74 19.94
C ILE A 156 3.57 -10.87 20.16
N GLU A 157 4.77 -10.55 20.60
CA GLU A 157 5.84 -11.54 20.89
C GLU A 157 5.47 -12.50 22.01
N ASN A 158 4.54 -12.13 22.91
CA ASN A 158 4.00 -13.00 23.95
C ASN A 158 2.89 -13.95 23.43
N GLN A 159 2.57 -13.91 22.14
CA GLN A 159 1.57 -14.77 21.51
C GLN A 159 2.24 -15.83 20.64
N GLU A 160 1.50 -16.89 20.32
CA GLU A 160 1.91 -17.85 19.30
C GLU A 160 1.81 -17.19 17.91
N LEU A 161 2.95 -17.03 17.26
CA LEU A 161 3.05 -16.46 15.92
C LEU A 161 3.29 -17.56 14.89
N TRP A 162 2.67 -17.43 13.73
CA TRP A 162 2.90 -18.35 12.61
C TRP A 162 4.26 -18.14 11.91
N ASP A 163 4.97 -17.05 12.20
CA ASP A 163 6.33 -16.75 11.71
C ASP A 163 7.03 -15.80 12.69
N ASP A 164 8.19 -16.18 13.18
CA ASP A 164 8.98 -15.43 14.17
C ASP A 164 9.53 -14.10 13.64
N ARG A 165 9.47 -13.89 12.33
CA ARG A 165 9.92 -12.65 11.69
C ARG A 165 8.88 -11.52 11.71
N ILE A 166 7.66 -11.78 12.16
CA ILE A 166 6.57 -10.78 12.21
C ILE A 166 6.97 -9.52 12.98
N PRO A 167 7.57 -9.57 14.16
CA PRO A 167 8.02 -8.39 14.89
C PRO A 167 9.00 -7.52 14.09
N LEU A 168 9.95 -8.15 13.42
CA LEU A 168 10.91 -7.44 12.57
C LEU A 168 10.22 -6.78 11.36
N MET A 169 9.27 -7.45 10.73
CA MET A 169 8.46 -6.90 9.63
C MET A 169 7.67 -5.66 10.08
N ILE A 170 7.06 -5.71 11.27
CA ILE A 170 6.32 -4.58 11.84
C ILE A 170 7.24 -3.37 12.03
N ARG A 171 8.41 -3.55 12.65
CA ARG A 171 9.41 -2.47 12.80
C ARG A 171 9.83 -1.89 11.47
N ALA A 172 10.14 -2.75 10.50
CA ALA A 172 10.57 -2.36 9.17
C ALA A 172 9.50 -1.55 8.43
N TYR A 173 8.23 -1.93 8.54
CA TYR A 173 7.12 -1.21 7.95
C TYR A 173 6.98 0.22 8.50
N PHE A 174 7.00 0.37 9.81
CA PHE A 174 6.85 1.70 10.42
C PHE A 174 8.08 2.59 10.19
N GLU A 175 9.27 2.03 10.06
CA GLU A 175 10.43 2.78 9.60
C GLU A 175 10.25 3.28 8.15
N ASP A 176 9.75 2.44 7.25
CA ASP A 176 9.45 2.85 5.88
C ASP A 176 8.39 3.95 5.84
N MET A 177 7.31 3.80 6.60
CA MET A 177 6.26 4.80 6.69
C MET A 177 6.73 6.12 7.31
N TYR A 178 7.60 6.07 8.31
CA TYR A 178 8.26 7.27 8.85
C TYR A 178 9.03 8.02 7.76
N LYS A 179 9.80 7.31 6.92
CA LYS A 179 10.54 7.92 5.81
C LYS A 179 9.62 8.55 4.77
N VAL A 180 8.54 7.85 4.39
CA VAL A 180 7.52 8.37 3.46
C VAL A 180 6.88 9.64 4.02
N LEU A 181 6.42 9.61 5.27
CA LEU A 181 5.75 10.74 5.91
C LEU A 181 6.67 11.96 6.08
N ARG A 182 7.97 11.74 6.37
CA ARG A 182 8.95 12.82 6.36
C ARG A 182 9.09 13.47 4.99
N GLY A 183 9.10 12.68 3.92
CA GLY A 183 9.13 13.21 2.55
C GLY A 183 7.87 14.02 2.22
N VAL A 184 6.70 13.52 2.59
CA VAL A 184 5.42 14.21 2.42
C VAL A 184 5.40 15.53 3.20
N TYR A 185 5.88 15.53 4.45
CA TYR A 185 5.99 16.73 5.27
C TYR A 185 6.83 17.81 4.58
N GLU A 186 7.98 17.45 4.00
CA GLU A 186 8.84 18.40 3.28
C GLU A 186 8.16 18.98 2.02
N MET A 187 7.28 18.23 1.36
CA MET A 187 6.56 18.71 0.18
C MET A 187 5.41 19.66 0.51
N LEU A 188 4.69 19.40 1.59
CA LEU A 188 3.48 20.14 1.94
C LEU A 188 3.79 21.59 2.32
N LYS A 189 2.91 22.51 1.90
CA LYS A 189 2.84 23.86 2.44
C LYS A 189 2.43 23.83 3.92
N ASN A 190 2.77 24.90 4.66
CA ASN A 190 2.17 25.10 5.98
C ASN A 190 0.64 25.19 5.86
N ASN A 191 -0.06 24.63 6.82
CA ASN A 191 -1.53 24.53 6.87
C ASN A 191 -2.16 23.64 5.78
N SER A 192 -1.37 22.83 5.08
CA SER A 192 -1.85 21.86 4.10
C SER A 192 -2.05 20.48 4.68
N TYR A 193 -2.94 19.70 4.08
CA TYR A 193 -3.35 18.40 4.59
C TYR A 193 -2.70 17.24 3.85
N CYS A 194 -2.48 16.16 4.57
CA CYS A 194 -2.26 14.83 4.01
C CYS A 194 -3.33 13.87 4.54
N VAL A 195 -3.88 13.04 3.65
CA VAL A 195 -4.83 11.98 4.00
C VAL A 195 -4.22 10.64 3.65
N ILE A 196 -4.16 9.75 4.64
CA ILE A 196 -3.65 8.38 4.50
C ILE A 196 -4.83 7.44 4.70
N VAL A 197 -5.12 6.61 3.69
CA VAL A 197 -6.12 5.54 3.82
C VAL A 197 -5.41 4.27 4.22
N ILE A 198 -5.74 3.71 5.39
CA ILE A 198 -5.02 2.57 5.98
C ILE A 198 -5.97 1.60 6.67
N GLY A 199 -5.72 0.30 6.50
CA GLY A 199 -6.38 -0.75 7.27
C GLY A 199 -5.49 -1.23 8.42
N ASN A 200 -6.11 -1.44 9.58
CA ASN A 200 -5.47 -2.09 10.71
C ASN A 200 -5.40 -3.61 10.47
N SER A 201 -4.51 -4.29 11.15
CA SER A 201 -4.31 -5.74 11.07
C SER A 201 -4.27 -6.38 12.46
N SER A 202 -4.04 -7.68 12.54
CA SER A 202 -3.79 -8.36 13.82
C SER A 202 -2.76 -9.46 13.65
N TYR A 203 -2.00 -9.69 14.71
CA TYR A 203 -0.99 -10.75 14.81
C TYR A 203 -1.09 -11.40 16.18
N GLY A 204 -1.09 -12.75 16.24
CA GLY A 204 -1.28 -13.48 17.50
C GLY A 204 -2.55 -13.06 18.26
N ASN A 205 -3.66 -12.78 17.54
CA ASN A 205 -4.92 -12.25 18.07
C ASN A 205 -4.85 -10.84 18.71
N ILE A 206 -3.69 -10.17 18.64
CA ILE A 206 -3.52 -8.78 19.09
C ILE A 206 -3.80 -7.84 17.90
N PRO A 207 -4.80 -6.96 17.96
CA PRO A 207 -5.00 -5.93 16.96
C PRO A 207 -3.83 -4.96 16.94
N LEU A 208 -3.30 -4.67 15.77
CA LEU A 208 -2.26 -3.68 15.55
C LEU A 208 -2.90 -2.43 14.95
N PRO A 209 -3.09 -1.35 15.74
CA PRO A 209 -3.78 -0.15 15.30
C PRO A 209 -2.85 0.73 14.46
N THR A 210 -2.64 0.33 13.21
CA THR A 210 -1.75 1.02 12.27
C THR A 210 -2.15 2.50 12.10
N ASP A 211 -3.44 2.81 12.13
CA ASP A 211 -3.97 4.18 12.06
C ASP A 211 -3.50 5.05 13.24
N LEU A 212 -3.58 4.54 14.47
CA LEU A 212 -3.12 5.25 15.67
C LEU A 212 -1.60 5.43 15.69
N ILE A 213 -0.87 4.39 15.30
CA ILE A 213 0.61 4.44 15.24
C ILE A 213 1.07 5.45 14.17
N LEU A 214 0.44 5.48 12.98
CA LEU A 214 0.78 6.46 11.95
C LEU A 214 0.42 7.89 12.38
N ALA A 215 -0.65 8.07 13.15
CA ALA A 215 -0.99 9.36 13.75
C ALA A 215 0.09 9.83 14.73
N ASP A 216 0.58 8.94 15.60
CA ASP A 216 1.64 9.23 16.55
C ASP A 216 2.97 9.55 15.84
N ILE A 217 3.39 8.75 14.86
CA ILE A 217 4.54 9.01 14.01
C ILE A 217 4.43 10.38 13.31
N SER A 218 3.24 10.73 12.85
CA SER A 218 2.99 12.02 12.21
C SER A 218 3.18 13.19 13.17
N LYS A 219 2.77 13.03 14.42
CA LYS A 219 3.01 14.01 15.49
C LYS A 219 4.51 14.19 15.78
N GLU A 220 5.26 13.10 15.87
CA GLU A 220 6.73 13.15 16.04
C GLU A 220 7.43 13.89 14.89
N ILE A 221 6.92 13.75 13.65
CA ILE A 221 7.47 14.46 12.47
C ILE A 221 7.19 15.95 12.52
N GLY A 222 6.12 16.39 13.20
CA GLY A 222 5.75 17.78 13.33
C GLY A 222 4.40 18.18 12.71
N PHE A 223 3.57 17.21 12.29
CA PHE A 223 2.19 17.51 11.93
C PHE A 223 1.40 17.94 13.17
N LYS A 224 0.53 18.94 13.04
CA LYS A 224 -0.09 19.64 14.19
C LYS A 224 -1.49 19.15 14.49
N GLU A 225 -2.36 19.13 13.49
CA GLU A 225 -3.73 18.67 13.62
C GLU A 225 -3.81 17.24 13.09
N ILE A 226 -4.29 16.32 13.91
CA ILE A 226 -4.40 14.91 13.57
C ILE A 226 -5.81 14.45 13.88
N LYS A 227 -6.50 13.90 12.87
CA LYS A 227 -7.84 13.34 12.97
C LYS A 227 -7.85 11.95 12.36
N ILE A 228 -8.53 11.02 13.00
CA ILE A 228 -8.78 9.68 12.46
C ILE A 228 -10.28 9.52 12.23
N GLU A 229 -10.67 9.23 11.00
CA GLU A 229 -12.03 8.91 10.63
C GLU A 229 -12.12 7.44 10.20
N VAL A 230 -12.99 6.69 10.87
CA VAL A 230 -13.23 5.28 10.51
C VAL A 230 -14.12 5.24 9.27
N SER A 231 -13.61 4.63 8.19
CA SER A 231 -14.35 4.45 6.94
C SER A 231 -15.24 3.22 7.00
N ARG A 232 -14.69 2.11 7.49
CA ARG A 232 -15.43 0.84 7.64
C ARG A 232 -14.74 -0.11 8.61
N ILE A 233 -15.50 -1.03 9.16
CA ILE A 233 -14.98 -2.17 9.92
C ILE A 233 -14.53 -3.26 8.92
N LEU A 234 -13.36 -3.84 9.16
CA LEU A 234 -12.81 -4.92 8.35
C LEU A 234 -13.27 -6.27 8.91
N GLY A 235 -13.58 -7.19 8.01
CA GLY A 235 -13.81 -8.58 8.40
C GLY A 235 -12.51 -9.28 8.80
N THR A 236 -12.61 -10.24 9.72
CA THR A 236 -11.49 -11.14 10.05
C THR A 236 -11.20 -12.08 8.86
N SER A 237 -9.91 -12.30 8.56
CA SER A 237 -9.55 -13.35 7.58
C SER A 237 -9.85 -14.74 8.16
N SER A 238 -10.03 -15.74 7.28
CA SER A 238 -10.25 -17.13 7.70
C SER A 238 -9.12 -17.74 8.52
N GLN A 239 -7.95 -17.10 8.54
CA GLN A 239 -6.79 -17.50 9.34
C GLN A 239 -6.76 -16.82 10.72
N GLN A 240 -7.62 -15.83 10.95
CA GLN A 240 -7.75 -15.17 12.23
C GLN A 240 -8.87 -15.83 13.02
N THR A 241 -8.53 -16.37 14.18
CA THR A 241 -9.49 -17.05 15.05
C THR A 241 -10.53 -16.07 15.60
N ASN A 242 -11.67 -16.58 16.05
CA ASN A 242 -12.74 -15.79 16.67
C ASN A 242 -12.36 -15.08 17.99
N ASN A 243 -11.11 -15.21 18.42
CA ASN A 243 -10.58 -14.79 19.74
C ASN A 243 -9.84 -13.43 19.68
N ILE A 244 -10.01 -12.63 18.61
CA ILE A 244 -9.38 -11.31 18.54
C ILE A 244 -9.98 -10.42 19.63
N ILE A 245 -9.10 -9.86 20.45
CA ILE A 245 -9.44 -8.88 21.47
C ILE A 245 -9.75 -7.55 20.75
N ASN A 246 -10.87 -6.90 21.06
CA ASN A 246 -11.28 -5.61 20.47
C ASN A 246 -11.37 -5.63 18.93
N LYS A 247 -12.28 -6.42 18.37
CA LYS A 247 -12.53 -6.50 16.91
C LYS A 247 -12.81 -5.15 16.25
N ASP A 248 -13.32 -4.18 16.99
CA ASP A 248 -13.59 -2.82 16.50
C ASP A 248 -12.32 -2.06 16.06
N LEU A 249 -11.14 -2.53 16.50
CA LEU A 249 -9.86 -2.02 16.02
C LEU A 249 -9.47 -2.57 14.63
N LEU A 250 -10.14 -3.63 14.14
CA LEU A 250 -9.97 -4.09 12.77
C LEU A 250 -10.81 -3.23 11.84
N ARG A 251 -10.27 -2.13 11.43
CA ARG A 251 -10.98 -1.09 10.67
C ARG A 251 -10.08 -0.49 9.59
N GLU A 252 -10.70 0.07 8.59
CA GLU A 252 -10.07 0.95 7.61
C GLU A 252 -10.39 2.39 7.99
N SER A 253 -9.36 3.20 8.06
CA SER A 253 -9.45 4.57 8.54
C SER A 253 -8.78 5.55 7.58
N LEU A 254 -9.23 6.80 7.63
CA LEU A 254 -8.53 7.95 7.07
C LEU A 254 -7.76 8.62 8.21
N VAL A 255 -6.44 8.62 8.12
CA VAL A 255 -5.58 9.42 9.00
C VAL A 255 -5.35 10.76 8.32
N ILE A 256 -6.01 11.79 8.82
CA ILE A 256 -5.98 13.15 8.28
C ILE A 256 -5.02 13.96 9.14
N ILE A 257 -3.96 14.46 8.54
CA ILE A 257 -2.88 15.17 9.22
C ILE A 257 -2.61 16.50 8.53
N LYS A 258 -2.31 17.55 9.30
CA LYS A 258 -2.05 18.91 8.82
C LYS A 258 -0.66 19.36 9.22
N LYS A 259 0.10 19.91 8.27
CA LYS A 259 1.42 20.50 8.52
C LYS A 259 1.34 21.84 9.21
#